data_d541e3743fb76d69d6d46cec9a4440af
#
_entry.id   d541e3743fb76d69d6d46cec9a4440af
#
_cell.length_a   1.000
_cell.length_b   1.000
_cell.length_c   1.000
_cell.angle_alpha   90.00
_cell.angle_beta   90.00
_cell.angle_gamma   90.00
#
_symmetry.space_group_name_H-M   'P 1'
#
loop_
_entity.id
_entity.type
_entity.pdbx_description
1 polymer ?
#
loop_
_entity_poly.entity_id
_entity_poly.type
_entity_poly.pdbx_seq_one_letter_code
_entity_poly.pdbx_strand_id
1 'polypeptide(L)'
;MSSQNHIKGQGAQRNVKNRFEQYSYEPEDWEIEKTNTQIIEVFPKTIVNVVKSPDLPMEYSLNPYQGCEHGCSYCYARPTHEYWGFSAGIDFERKIMVKKNAPELLEKFFIKRNYIPKTIMLSGNTDCYQPIERELEITRKILEVCLAYRHPVSILSKNALVLRDLDLFIKMNELNLISVALSIPTMNEDLRRKMEPRTSSAIKKLEALKILKENNIPTGAMIAPIIPGLNSDETLKIIKKISETGADWFGYTLIRLNDTVEPVFVKWLETSFPDRKDKVISLIKQMRGGKLGEKRYFERYKGEGSIAEMIHKTIEIGRNKYFRDRKMVELSAAHFSGSKTQQLKLF
;
A
#
# COMPACT_ATOMS: atom_id res chain seq x y z
N MET A 1 -9.85 -36.73 -1.61
CA MET A 1 -9.14 -35.43 -1.68
C MET A 1 -9.99 -34.44 -0.90
N SER A 2 -9.57 -34.07 0.31
CA SER A 2 -10.32 -33.12 1.15
C SER A 2 -10.31 -31.76 0.47
N SER A 3 -11.49 -31.22 0.17
CA SER A 3 -11.67 -29.84 -0.27
C SER A 3 -11.12 -28.93 0.84
N GLN A 4 -9.91 -28.39 0.68
CA GLN A 4 -9.39 -27.37 1.59
C GLN A 4 -10.31 -26.18 1.51
N ASN A 5 -11.08 -25.93 2.56
CA ASN A 5 -12.02 -24.84 2.64
C ASN A 5 -11.27 -23.50 2.51
N HIS A 6 -11.73 -22.66 1.59
CA HIS A 6 -11.23 -21.31 1.42
C HIS A 6 -11.49 -20.48 2.70
N ILE A 7 -10.42 -19.94 3.32
CA ILE A 7 -10.56 -19.08 4.51
C ILE A 7 -11.13 -17.75 4.05
N LYS A 8 -12.42 -17.54 4.34
CA LYS A 8 -13.16 -16.35 3.92
C LYS A 8 -12.59 -15.09 4.56
N GLY A 9 -12.45 -14.03 3.78
CA GLY A 9 -11.96 -12.74 4.25
C GLY A 9 -10.44 -12.64 4.43
N GLN A 10 -9.67 -13.64 3.96
CA GLN A 10 -8.21 -13.61 4.01
C GLN A 10 -7.60 -13.89 2.64
N GLY A 11 -6.51 -13.17 2.33
CA GLY A 11 -5.71 -13.40 1.13
C GLY A 11 -4.74 -14.55 1.31
N ALA A 12 -4.14 -14.70 2.48
CA ALA A 12 -3.35 -15.87 2.81
C ALA A 12 -4.25 -17.04 3.23
N GLN A 13 -4.01 -18.22 2.65
CA GLN A 13 -4.76 -19.43 2.93
C GLN A 13 -4.01 -20.40 3.88
N ARG A 14 -2.80 -20.04 4.27
CA ARG A 14 -1.98 -20.75 5.26
C ARG A 14 -0.89 -19.84 5.80
N ASN A 15 -0.30 -20.21 6.93
CA ASN A 15 1.00 -19.68 7.34
C ASN A 15 2.11 -20.29 6.48
N VAL A 16 3.19 -19.56 6.30
CA VAL A 16 4.43 -20.02 5.66
C VAL A 16 5.55 -19.99 6.68
N LYS A 17 6.56 -20.85 6.50
CA LYS A 17 7.70 -20.91 7.41
C LYS A 17 8.41 -19.55 7.45
N ASN A 18 8.68 -19.07 8.68
CA ASN A 18 9.49 -17.88 8.90
C ASN A 18 10.96 -18.17 8.57
N ARG A 19 11.62 -17.33 7.78
CA ARG A 19 13.01 -17.49 7.32
C ARG A 19 14.03 -17.48 8.46
N PHE A 20 13.71 -16.85 9.57
CA PHE A 20 14.62 -16.65 10.71
C PHE A 20 14.44 -17.70 11.82
N GLU A 21 13.47 -18.62 11.69
CA GLU A 21 13.19 -19.64 12.67
C GLU A 21 13.66 -21.03 12.21
N GLN A 22 14.31 -21.77 13.11
CA GLN A 22 14.71 -23.16 12.88
C GLN A 22 13.50 -24.11 12.91
N TYR A 23 12.50 -23.80 13.73
CA TYR A 23 11.26 -24.56 13.87
C TYR A 23 10.07 -23.73 13.38
N SER A 24 9.13 -24.37 12.69
CA SER A 24 7.88 -23.75 12.26
C SER A 24 6.71 -24.33 13.06
N TYR A 25 5.84 -23.47 13.56
CA TYR A 25 4.54 -23.85 14.11
C TYR A 25 3.48 -23.77 13.00
N GLU A 26 2.82 -24.88 12.73
CA GLU A 26 1.62 -24.89 11.89
C GLU A 26 0.41 -24.92 12.82
N PRO A 27 -0.44 -23.87 12.79
CA PRO A 27 -1.64 -23.85 13.63
C PRO A 27 -2.59 -24.97 13.22
N GLU A 28 -3.22 -25.59 14.21
CA GLU A 28 -4.29 -26.56 13.99
C GLU A 28 -5.48 -25.93 13.27
N ASP A 29 -6.25 -26.71 12.51
CA ASP A 29 -7.37 -26.19 11.70
C ASP A 29 -8.39 -25.37 12.53
N TRP A 30 -8.66 -25.75 13.78
CA TRP A 30 -9.55 -25.02 14.69
C TRP A 30 -9.00 -23.66 15.15
N GLU A 31 -7.68 -23.46 15.15
CA GLU A 31 -7.04 -22.16 15.44
C GLU A 31 -7.15 -21.20 14.25
N ILE A 32 -7.20 -21.75 13.03
CA ILE A 32 -7.35 -20.98 11.79
C ILE A 32 -8.76 -20.36 11.69
N GLU A 33 -9.77 -21.01 12.25
CA GLU A 33 -11.16 -20.53 12.22
C GLU A 33 -11.41 -19.25 13.04
N LYS A 34 -10.55 -18.93 14.03
CA LYS A 34 -10.63 -17.67 14.78
C LYS A 34 -10.26 -16.49 13.88
N THR A 35 -11.26 -15.73 13.43
CA THR A 35 -11.10 -14.62 12.48
C THR A 35 -10.67 -13.29 13.10
N ASN A 36 -10.56 -13.20 14.43
CA ASN A 36 -10.30 -11.95 15.14
C ASN A 36 -8.86 -11.47 14.97
N THR A 37 -8.70 -10.17 14.65
CA THR A 37 -7.41 -9.51 14.65
C THR A 37 -6.86 -9.40 16.06
N GLN A 38 -5.62 -9.79 16.26
CA GLN A 38 -4.86 -9.58 17.49
C GLN A 38 -4.07 -8.28 17.39
N ILE A 39 -4.33 -7.35 18.30
CA ILE A 39 -3.60 -6.08 18.40
C ILE A 39 -2.42 -6.27 19.35
N ILE A 40 -1.22 -5.93 18.88
CA ILE A 40 0.02 -5.99 19.65
C ILE A 40 0.59 -4.57 19.72
N GLU A 41 0.55 -3.97 20.91
CA GLU A 41 1.11 -2.64 21.11
C GLU A 41 2.64 -2.70 21.10
N VAL A 42 3.26 -1.84 20.31
CA VAL A 42 4.72 -1.74 20.23
C VAL A 42 5.17 -0.28 20.35
N PHE A 43 6.32 -0.08 20.97
CA PHE A 43 6.90 1.23 21.25
C PHE A 43 8.27 1.36 20.59
N PRO A 44 8.35 1.63 19.29
CA PRO A 44 9.63 1.81 18.60
C PRO A 44 10.35 3.06 19.09
N LYS A 45 11.67 3.11 18.87
CA LYS A 45 12.49 4.29 19.17
C LYS A 45 12.39 5.38 18.10
N THR A 46 12.01 5.01 16.87
CA THR A 46 11.89 5.92 15.72
C THR A 46 10.69 5.51 14.88
N ILE A 47 10.10 6.47 14.17
CA ILE A 47 8.92 6.22 13.32
C ILE A 47 9.15 6.55 11.84
N VAL A 48 9.99 7.51 11.54
CA VAL A 48 10.34 7.88 10.16
C VAL A 48 11.51 7.04 9.69
N ASN A 49 11.35 6.39 8.53
CA ASN A 49 12.37 5.59 7.89
C ASN A 49 12.96 6.34 6.70
N VAL A 50 14.29 6.33 6.57
CA VAL A 50 14.98 6.78 5.36
C VAL A 50 14.87 5.69 4.30
N VAL A 51 14.34 6.06 3.13
CA VAL A 51 14.21 5.16 1.97
C VAL A 51 15.50 5.22 1.14
N LYS A 52 16.26 4.13 1.15
CA LYS A 52 17.54 4.05 0.41
C LYS A 52 17.40 3.43 -0.99
N SER A 53 16.18 3.23 -1.46
CA SER A 53 15.89 2.57 -2.73
C SER A 53 15.99 3.58 -3.88
N PRO A 54 16.94 3.45 -4.81
CA PRO A 54 17.18 4.46 -5.85
C PRO A 54 16.07 4.57 -6.90
N ASP A 55 15.19 3.57 -6.96
CA ASP A 55 14.06 3.49 -7.88
C ASP A 55 12.72 3.92 -7.25
N LEU A 56 12.76 4.51 -6.05
CA LEU A 56 11.59 5.10 -5.40
C LEU A 56 11.75 6.62 -5.30
N PRO A 57 10.70 7.38 -5.64
CA PRO A 57 10.78 8.85 -5.67
C PRO A 57 10.70 9.50 -4.29
N MET A 58 10.54 8.72 -3.22
CA MET A 58 10.42 9.21 -1.84
C MET A 58 11.70 8.97 -1.04
N GLU A 59 12.07 9.90 -0.19
CA GLU A 59 13.21 9.77 0.72
C GLU A 59 12.81 9.33 2.14
N TYR A 60 11.58 9.64 2.57
CA TYR A 60 11.06 9.28 3.87
C TYR A 60 9.76 8.48 3.77
N SER A 61 9.61 7.51 4.65
CA SER A 61 8.36 6.79 4.83
C SER A 61 8.00 6.63 6.31
N LEU A 62 6.70 6.56 6.60
CA LEU A 62 6.16 6.33 7.91
C LEU A 62 5.02 5.31 7.84
N ASN A 63 5.03 4.34 8.75
CA ASN A 63 3.99 3.34 8.85
C ASN A 63 3.57 3.20 10.33
N PRO A 64 2.36 3.61 10.71
CA PRO A 64 1.85 3.50 12.08
C PRO A 64 1.61 2.07 12.51
N TYR A 65 1.44 1.18 11.55
CA TYR A 65 1.17 -0.23 11.76
C TYR A 65 2.24 -1.11 11.12
N GLN A 66 2.33 -2.36 11.60
CA GLN A 66 3.02 -3.46 10.93
C GLN A 66 2.13 -4.70 10.98
N GLY A 67 2.08 -5.48 9.86
CA GLY A 67 0.92 -6.29 9.56
C GLY A 67 -0.20 -5.45 8.92
N CYS A 68 -1.11 -6.08 8.19
CA CYS A 68 -2.17 -5.36 7.49
C CYS A 68 -3.42 -6.23 7.32
N GLU A 69 -4.52 -5.77 7.92
CA GLU A 69 -5.81 -6.46 7.85
C GLU A 69 -6.40 -6.52 6.44
N HIS A 70 -5.97 -5.70 5.49
CA HIS A 70 -6.46 -5.75 4.10
C HIS A 70 -6.29 -7.13 3.46
N GLY A 71 -5.30 -7.91 3.90
CA GLY A 71 -5.16 -9.30 3.52
C GLY A 71 -4.82 -9.53 2.04
N CYS A 72 -4.14 -8.58 1.38
CA CYS A 72 -3.79 -8.75 -0.03
C CYS A 72 -2.87 -9.96 -0.22
N SER A 73 -3.25 -10.88 -1.10
CA SER A 73 -2.54 -12.14 -1.35
C SER A 73 -1.13 -11.97 -1.92
N TYR A 74 -0.87 -10.86 -2.59
CA TYR A 74 0.37 -10.50 -3.30
C TYR A 74 1.25 -9.49 -2.54
N CYS A 75 0.89 -9.11 -1.31
CA CYS A 75 1.50 -7.96 -0.62
C CYS A 75 3.00 -8.15 -0.39
N TYR A 76 3.80 -7.23 -0.94
CA TYR A 76 5.26 -7.25 -0.80
C TYR A 76 5.74 -6.97 0.63
N ALA A 77 4.88 -6.45 1.50
CA ALA A 77 5.21 -6.15 2.89
C ALA A 77 5.18 -7.38 3.81
N ARG A 78 4.59 -8.50 3.36
CA ARG A 78 4.45 -9.73 4.15
C ARG A 78 5.75 -10.24 4.78
N PRO A 79 6.91 -10.26 4.07
CA PRO A 79 8.17 -10.70 4.66
C PRO A 79 8.68 -9.85 5.83
N THR A 80 8.16 -8.62 5.99
CA THR A 80 8.54 -7.78 7.14
C THR A 80 8.01 -8.30 8.47
N HIS A 81 7.01 -9.16 8.44
CA HIS A 81 6.42 -9.78 9.62
C HIS A 81 7.34 -10.81 10.27
N GLU A 82 8.19 -11.42 9.46
CA GLU A 82 9.15 -12.42 9.89
C GLU A 82 10.19 -11.87 10.90
N TYR A 83 10.51 -10.57 10.84
CA TYR A 83 11.39 -9.91 11.82
C TYR A 83 10.78 -9.86 13.23
N TRP A 84 9.49 -10.13 13.36
CA TRP A 84 8.77 -10.20 14.64
C TRP A 84 8.54 -11.62 15.12
N GLY A 85 9.12 -12.63 14.44
CA GLY A 85 8.89 -14.05 14.75
C GLY A 85 7.52 -14.57 14.27
N PHE A 86 6.83 -13.83 13.39
CA PHE A 86 5.53 -14.24 12.85
C PHE A 86 5.63 -14.70 11.41
N SER A 87 4.64 -15.50 10.97
CA SER A 87 4.54 -15.90 9.57
C SER A 87 4.15 -14.75 8.66
N ALA A 88 4.71 -14.72 7.45
CA ALA A 88 4.28 -13.85 6.37
C ALA A 88 2.90 -14.22 5.77
N GLY A 89 2.31 -15.34 6.20
CA GLY A 89 1.01 -15.84 5.78
C GLY A 89 -0.16 -15.16 6.51
N ILE A 90 -0.95 -15.97 7.22
CA ILE A 90 -2.15 -15.55 7.96
C ILE A 90 -1.79 -14.59 9.10
N ASP A 91 -0.65 -14.79 9.76
CA ASP A 91 -0.23 -13.93 10.86
C ASP A 91 -0.09 -12.47 10.42
N PHE A 92 0.40 -12.20 9.20
CA PHE A 92 0.51 -10.85 8.66
C PHE A 92 -0.85 -10.11 8.60
N GLU A 93 -1.93 -10.84 8.47
CA GLU A 93 -3.28 -10.30 8.37
C GLU A 93 -4.02 -10.20 9.71
N ARG A 94 -3.56 -10.98 10.70
CA ARG A 94 -4.26 -11.14 12.00
C ARG A 94 -3.49 -10.57 13.18
N LYS A 95 -2.17 -10.53 13.14
CA LYS A 95 -1.32 -10.01 14.23
C LYS A 95 -0.81 -8.62 13.83
N ILE A 96 -1.49 -7.57 14.27
CA ILE A 96 -1.18 -6.20 13.88
C ILE A 96 -0.39 -5.52 15.00
N MET A 97 0.88 -5.18 14.71
CA MET A 97 1.67 -4.35 15.62
C MET A 97 1.26 -2.89 15.45
N VAL A 98 0.88 -2.27 16.54
CA VAL A 98 0.35 -0.90 16.62
C VAL A 98 1.34 -0.01 17.33
N LYS A 99 1.83 1.02 16.65
CA LYS A 99 2.83 1.99 17.17
C LYS A 99 2.11 3.19 17.76
N LYS A 100 1.55 3.02 18.96
CA LYS A 100 0.71 4.06 19.61
C LYS A 100 1.44 5.39 19.82
N ASN A 101 2.76 5.34 20.04
CA ASN A 101 3.61 6.52 20.23
C ASN A 101 4.12 7.14 18.91
N ALA A 102 3.50 6.80 17.77
CA ALA A 102 3.93 7.30 16.46
C ALA A 102 3.81 8.83 16.32
N PRO A 103 2.73 9.50 16.80
CA PRO A 103 2.62 10.96 16.75
C PRO A 103 3.73 11.66 17.53
N GLU A 104 3.98 11.24 18.77
CA GLU A 104 5.02 11.83 19.63
C GLU A 104 6.43 11.61 19.07
N LEU A 105 6.68 10.47 18.44
CA LEU A 105 7.95 10.20 17.77
C LEU A 105 8.14 11.06 16.52
N LEU A 106 7.05 11.37 15.82
CA LEU A 106 7.07 12.24 14.66
C LEU A 106 7.38 13.69 15.08
N GLU A 107 6.78 14.21 16.15
CA GLU A 107 7.11 15.51 16.72
C GLU A 107 8.59 15.58 17.10
N LYS A 108 9.09 14.58 17.85
CA LYS A 108 10.52 14.48 18.19
C LYS A 108 11.43 14.44 16.96
N PHE A 109 10.95 13.87 15.86
CA PHE A 109 11.69 13.83 14.59
C PHE A 109 11.75 15.22 13.95
N PHE A 110 10.64 15.97 13.94
CA PHE A 110 10.54 17.29 13.32
C PHE A 110 11.35 18.39 14.02
N ILE A 111 11.56 18.28 15.33
CA ILE A 111 12.36 19.26 16.09
C ILE A 111 13.86 18.99 16.06
N LYS A 112 14.35 17.95 15.36
CA LYS A 112 15.79 17.70 15.24
C LYS A 112 16.50 18.85 14.54
N ARG A 113 17.62 19.32 15.11
CA ARG A 113 18.37 20.49 14.65
C ARG A 113 18.77 20.47 13.17
N ASN A 114 19.10 19.31 12.63
CA ASN A 114 19.61 19.16 11.26
C ASN A 114 18.57 18.48 10.35
N TYR A 115 17.29 18.50 10.70
CA TYR A 115 16.26 17.92 9.86
C TYR A 115 15.98 18.80 8.64
N ILE A 116 16.09 18.22 7.45
CA ILE A 116 15.71 18.85 6.19
C ILE A 116 14.35 18.29 5.80
N PRO A 117 13.29 19.12 5.76
CA PRO A 117 11.94 18.65 5.46
C PRO A 117 11.82 18.20 4.01
N LYS A 118 11.32 16.99 3.81
CA LYS A 118 10.97 16.39 2.53
C LYS A 118 9.71 15.59 2.71
N THR A 119 8.90 15.46 1.68
CA THR A 119 7.63 14.73 1.75
C THR A 119 7.80 13.35 2.40
N ILE A 120 7.04 13.09 3.46
CA ILE A 120 6.94 11.77 4.08
C ILE A 120 5.82 10.99 3.39
N MET A 121 6.11 9.77 2.92
CA MET A 121 5.08 8.87 2.42
C MET A 121 4.49 8.05 3.56
N LEU A 122 3.20 8.17 3.79
CA LEU A 122 2.42 7.25 4.61
C LEU A 122 2.03 6.02 3.77
N SER A 123 2.04 4.84 4.40
CA SER A 123 1.78 3.54 3.75
C SER A 123 2.86 3.07 2.76
N GLY A 124 4.10 3.42 2.99
CA GLY A 124 5.22 2.87 2.20
C GLY A 124 5.41 1.35 2.39
N ASN A 125 4.84 0.77 3.45
CA ASN A 125 4.89 -0.66 3.75
C ASN A 125 3.47 -1.25 3.99
N THR A 126 2.83 -0.91 5.09
CA THR A 126 1.46 -1.33 5.42
C THR A 126 0.49 -0.17 5.24
N ASP A 127 -0.78 -0.47 5.00
CA ASP A 127 -1.77 0.58 4.77
C ASP A 127 -2.10 1.32 6.07
N CYS A 128 -1.98 2.63 6.06
CA CYS A 128 -2.27 3.48 7.21
C CYS A 128 -3.79 3.66 7.45
N TYR A 129 -4.63 3.30 6.46
CA TYR A 129 -6.09 3.27 6.59
C TYR A 129 -6.65 1.84 6.54
N GLN A 130 -5.88 0.85 7.01
CA GLN A 130 -6.41 -0.50 7.20
C GLN A 130 -7.57 -0.49 8.21
N PRO A 131 -8.46 -1.53 8.26
CA PRO A 131 -9.70 -1.48 9.04
C PRO A 131 -9.58 -1.01 10.48
N ILE A 132 -8.54 -1.43 11.22
CA ILE A 132 -8.31 -1.06 12.62
C ILE A 132 -8.09 0.46 12.83
N GLU A 133 -7.65 1.17 11.81
CA GLU A 133 -7.46 2.63 11.85
C GLU A 133 -8.77 3.39 12.13
N ARG A 134 -9.93 2.77 11.84
CA ARG A 134 -11.23 3.35 12.15
C ARG A 134 -11.42 3.60 13.65
N GLU A 135 -10.85 2.72 14.48
CA GLU A 135 -10.97 2.75 15.93
C GLU A 135 -9.78 3.47 16.59
N LEU A 136 -8.58 3.24 16.10
CA LEU A 136 -7.34 3.71 16.74
C LEU A 136 -6.96 5.15 16.37
N GLU A 137 -7.34 5.62 15.18
CA GLU A 137 -7.12 6.99 14.67
C GLU A 137 -5.67 7.48 14.76
N ILE A 138 -4.70 6.57 14.67
CA ILE A 138 -3.28 6.93 14.77
C ILE A 138 -2.83 7.73 13.53
N THR A 139 -3.34 7.37 12.34
CA THR A 139 -3.06 8.12 11.11
C THR A 139 -3.59 9.54 11.20
N ARG A 140 -4.81 9.74 11.77
CA ARG A 140 -5.36 11.07 12.00
C ARG A 140 -4.44 11.90 12.90
N LYS A 141 -4.00 11.35 14.03
CA LYS A 141 -3.08 12.04 14.95
C LYS A 141 -1.73 12.38 14.29
N ILE A 142 -1.21 11.50 13.43
CA ILE A 142 0.00 11.78 12.63
C ILE A 142 -0.24 12.96 11.68
N LEU A 143 -1.40 13.03 11.03
CA LEU A 143 -1.76 14.14 10.13
C LEU A 143 -1.93 15.46 10.90
N GLU A 144 -2.48 15.43 12.10
CA GLU A 144 -2.58 16.60 12.98
C GLU A 144 -1.18 17.14 13.33
N VAL A 145 -0.22 16.26 13.62
CA VAL A 145 1.19 16.64 13.82
C VAL A 145 1.78 17.23 12.53
N CYS A 146 1.56 16.59 11.37
CA CYS A 146 2.04 17.12 10.09
C CYS A 146 1.45 18.51 9.80
N LEU A 147 0.18 18.75 10.06
CA LEU A 147 -0.47 20.05 9.90
C LEU A 147 0.11 21.10 10.86
N ALA A 148 0.28 20.77 12.15
CA ALA A 148 0.83 21.67 13.17
C ALA A 148 2.25 22.13 12.81
N TYR A 149 3.06 21.23 12.27
CA TYR A 149 4.44 21.53 11.83
C TYR A 149 4.51 21.99 10.35
N ARG A 150 3.38 22.08 9.64
CA ARG A 150 3.30 22.43 8.21
C ARG A 150 4.21 21.54 7.35
N HIS A 151 4.18 20.25 7.61
CA HIS A 151 5.05 19.27 6.97
C HIS A 151 4.32 18.54 5.82
N PRO A 152 4.95 18.43 4.62
CA PRO A 152 4.33 17.76 3.48
C PRO A 152 4.26 16.24 3.66
N VAL A 153 3.11 15.67 3.26
CA VAL A 153 2.80 14.25 3.39
C VAL A 153 2.10 13.74 2.13
N SER A 154 2.49 12.56 1.65
CA SER A 154 1.78 11.83 0.62
C SER A 154 1.18 10.54 1.19
N ILE A 155 -0.03 10.19 0.78
CA ILE A 155 -0.76 9.03 1.25
C ILE A 155 -1.02 8.09 0.08
N LEU A 156 -0.82 6.78 0.30
CA LEU A 156 -1.29 5.73 -0.59
C LEU A 156 -2.11 4.72 0.21
N SER A 157 -3.38 4.52 -0.16
CA SER A 157 -4.26 3.58 0.54
C SER A 157 -5.10 2.73 -0.41
N LYS A 158 -5.65 1.65 0.09
CA LYS A 158 -6.65 0.80 -0.55
C LYS A 158 -8.05 0.99 0.05
N ASN A 159 -8.21 1.99 0.92
CA ASN A 159 -9.43 2.19 1.69
C ASN A 159 -10.00 3.60 1.49
N ALA A 160 -11.30 3.67 1.18
CA ALA A 160 -12.05 4.93 1.12
C ALA A 160 -12.20 5.61 2.52
N LEU A 161 -11.76 4.97 3.60
CA LEU A 161 -11.67 5.56 4.94
C LEU A 161 -10.80 6.82 4.98
N VAL A 162 -9.96 7.05 3.97
CA VAL A 162 -9.20 8.32 3.83
C VAL A 162 -10.12 9.55 3.91
N LEU A 163 -11.39 9.44 3.49
CA LEU A 163 -12.35 10.54 3.55
C LEU A 163 -12.74 10.96 4.98
N ARG A 164 -12.49 10.12 6.00
CA ARG A 164 -12.66 10.50 7.40
C ARG A 164 -11.87 11.77 7.76
N ASP A 165 -10.68 11.89 7.18
CA ASP A 165 -9.73 12.96 7.51
C ASP A 165 -9.73 14.10 6.46
N LEU A 166 -10.81 14.22 5.68
CA LEU A 166 -10.98 15.26 4.64
C LEU A 166 -10.86 16.69 5.23
N ASP A 167 -11.32 16.90 6.44
CA ASP A 167 -11.20 18.17 7.16
C ASP A 167 -9.75 18.61 7.37
N LEU A 168 -8.86 17.66 7.67
CA LEU A 168 -7.42 17.90 7.78
C LEU A 168 -6.80 18.12 6.39
N PHE A 169 -7.20 17.32 5.39
CA PHE A 169 -6.68 17.46 4.04
C PHE A 169 -6.97 18.84 3.44
N ILE A 170 -8.17 19.38 3.65
CA ILE A 170 -8.54 20.73 3.19
C ILE A 170 -7.57 21.77 3.79
N LYS A 171 -7.35 21.74 5.11
CA LYS A 171 -6.42 22.66 5.78
C LYS A 171 -4.97 22.48 5.32
N MET A 172 -4.53 21.24 5.14
CA MET A 172 -3.18 20.95 4.66
C MET A 172 -2.97 21.42 3.21
N ASN A 173 -4.01 21.33 2.38
CA ASN A 173 -3.93 21.71 0.98
C ASN A 173 -3.80 23.23 0.76
N GLU A 174 -4.26 24.08 1.67
CA GLU A 174 -4.02 25.52 1.64
C GLU A 174 -2.53 25.88 1.55
N LEU A 175 -1.65 25.00 2.03
CA LEU A 175 -0.19 25.16 2.01
C LEU A 175 0.52 24.15 1.10
N ASN A 176 -0.19 23.43 0.23
CA ASN A 176 0.34 22.35 -0.62
C ASN A 176 1.07 21.25 0.16
N LEU A 177 0.52 20.81 1.29
CA LEU A 177 1.14 19.84 2.19
C LEU A 177 0.63 18.41 1.99
N ILE A 178 -0.41 18.16 1.19
CA ILE A 178 -1.07 16.86 1.10
C ILE A 178 -1.26 16.39 -0.34
N SER A 179 -1.05 15.11 -0.58
CA SER A 179 -1.48 14.40 -1.78
C SER A 179 -2.00 13.03 -1.39
N VAL A 180 -3.12 12.62 -1.96
CA VAL A 180 -3.77 11.34 -1.63
C VAL A 180 -3.92 10.48 -2.87
N ALA A 181 -3.42 9.25 -2.81
CA ALA A 181 -3.57 8.27 -3.88
C ALA A 181 -4.32 7.02 -3.39
N LEU A 182 -5.15 6.45 -4.27
CA LEU A 182 -5.85 5.20 -3.99
C LEU A 182 -5.43 4.10 -4.96
N SER A 183 -5.24 2.88 -4.43
CA SER A 183 -4.86 1.72 -5.25
C SER A 183 -6.09 1.00 -5.77
N ILE A 184 -6.23 0.91 -7.11
CA ILE A 184 -7.37 0.31 -7.81
C ILE A 184 -6.83 -0.70 -8.84
N PRO A 185 -6.48 -1.93 -8.42
CA PRO A 185 -5.91 -2.93 -9.33
C PRO A 185 -6.95 -3.60 -10.24
N THR A 186 -8.22 -3.59 -9.88
CA THR A 186 -9.30 -4.23 -10.66
C THR A 186 -10.64 -3.55 -10.42
N MET A 187 -11.50 -3.58 -11.44
CA MET A 187 -12.92 -3.20 -11.36
C MET A 187 -13.82 -4.42 -11.12
N ASN A 188 -13.29 -5.63 -11.25
CA ASN A 188 -14.00 -6.86 -10.99
C ASN A 188 -14.10 -7.12 -9.49
N GLU A 189 -15.29 -7.00 -8.93
CA GLU A 189 -15.51 -7.10 -7.48
C GLU A 189 -15.28 -8.52 -6.94
N ASP A 190 -15.55 -9.57 -7.74
CA ASP A 190 -15.29 -10.95 -7.33
C ASP A 190 -13.78 -11.22 -7.25
N LEU A 191 -13.02 -10.72 -8.21
CA LEU A 191 -11.56 -10.77 -8.15
C LEU A 191 -11.04 -9.97 -6.96
N ARG A 192 -11.53 -8.73 -6.73
CA ARG A 192 -11.12 -7.91 -5.59
C ARG A 192 -11.37 -8.63 -4.26
N ARG A 193 -12.57 -9.18 -4.05
CA ARG A 193 -12.91 -9.89 -2.80
C ARG A 193 -12.00 -11.06 -2.48
N LYS A 194 -11.49 -11.74 -3.51
CA LYS A 194 -10.53 -12.83 -3.36
C LYS A 194 -9.10 -12.31 -3.15
N MET A 195 -8.69 -11.29 -3.90
CA MET A 195 -7.32 -10.80 -3.97
C MET A 195 -6.96 -9.79 -2.87
N GLU A 196 -7.93 -8.94 -2.51
CA GLU A 196 -7.84 -7.84 -1.52
C GLU A 196 -9.09 -7.81 -0.62
N PRO A 197 -9.35 -8.85 0.19
CA PRO A 197 -10.67 -9.13 0.77
C PRO A 197 -11.25 -8.01 1.64
N ARG A 198 -10.42 -7.28 2.38
CA ARG A 198 -10.85 -6.23 3.33
C ARG A 198 -10.52 -4.81 2.89
N THR A 199 -10.33 -4.59 1.58
CA THR A 199 -10.20 -3.25 0.99
C THR A 199 -11.56 -2.70 0.56
N SER A 200 -11.64 -1.40 0.32
CA SER A 200 -12.84 -0.81 -0.30
C SER A 200 -13.04 -1.30 -1.73
N SER A 201 -14.30 -1.35 -2.19
CA SER A 201 -14.61 -1.64 -3.60
C SER A 201 -14.00 -0.59 -4.54
N ALA A 202 -13.81 -0.96 -5.81
CA ALA A 202 -13.30 -0.02 -6.80
C ALA A 202 -14.21 1.20 -6.95
N ILE A 203 -15.53 1.01 -6.90
CA ILE A 203 -16.51 2.11 -6.97
C ILE A 203 -16.31 3.08 -5.82
N LYS A 204 -16.23 2.61 -4.56
CA LYS A 204 -16.00 3.47 -3.40
C LYS A 204 -14.65 4.22 -3.46
N LYS A 205 -13.62 3.59 -4.02
CA LYS A 205 -12.32 4.26 -4.22
C LYS A 205 -12.39 5.34 -5.30
N LEU A 206 -13.11 5.12 -6.40
CA LEU A 206 -13.35 6.13 -7.44
C LEU A 206 -14.19 7.31 -6.91
N GLU A 207 -15.24 7.03 -6.15
CA GLU A 207 -16.03 8.06 -5.46
C GLU A 207 -15.17 8.88 -4.50
N ALA A 208 -14.30 8.22 -3.73
CA ALA A 208 -13.38 8.93 -2.83
C ALA A 208 -12.41 9.84 -3.59
N LEU A 209 -11.84 9.39 -4.73
CA LEU A 209 -11.00 10.24 -5.58
C LEU A 209 -11.79 11.47 -6.09
N LYS A 210 -13.05 11.28 -6.51
CA LYS A 210 -13.90 12.36 -6.97
C LYS A 210 -14.16 13.40 -5.87
N ILE A 211 -14.55 12.94 -4.66
CA ILE A 211 -14.78 13.81 -3.49
C ILE A 211 -13.51 14.60 -3.14
N LEU A 212 -12.35 13.95 -3.14
CA LEU A 212 -11.07 14.62 -2.89
C LEU A 212 -10.80 15.73 -3.93
N LYS A 213 -11.05 15.45 -5.21
CA LYS A 213 -10.89 16.46 -6.29
C LYS A 213 -11.88 17.60 -6.20
N GLU A 214 -13.13 17.35 -5.84
CA GLU A 214 -14.14 18.38 -5.60
C GLU A 214 -13.73 19.34 -4.47
N ASN A 215 -12.87 18.88 -3.54
CA ASN A 215 -12.25 19.68 -2.48
C ASN A 215 -10.83 20.17 -2.85
N ASN A 216 -10.47 20.16 -4.13
CA ASN A 216 -9.17 20.58 -4.66
C ASN A 216 -7.95 19.83 -4.13
N ILE A 217 -8.11 18.67 -3.47
CA ILE A 217 -6.99 17.87 -2.96
C ILE A 217 -6.26 17.24 -4.15
N PRO A 218 -4.92 17.36 -4.24
CA PRO A 218 -4.11 16.64 -5.21
C PRO A 218 -4.28 15.13 -5.08
N THR A 219 -4.72 14.47 -6.17
CA THR A 219 -5.07 13.05 -6.15
C THR A 219 -4.38 12.25 -7.23
N GLY A 220 -4.15 10.97 -6.91
CA GLY A 220 -3.65 10.00 -7.87
C GLY A 220 -4.25 8.61 -7.68
N ALA A 221 -3.96 7.72 -8.60
CA ALA A 221 -4.33 6.31 -8.46
C ALA A 221 -3.20 5.38 -8.85
N MET A 222 -3.09 4.25 -8.14
CA MET A 222 -2.16 3.18 -8.47
C MET A 222 -2.91 1.96 -9.02
N ILE A 223 -2.60 1.57 -10.25
CA ILE A 223 -3.05 0.31 -10.85
C ILE A 223 -2.01 -0.75 -10.48
N ALA A 224 -2.07 -1.23 -9.25
CA ALA A 224 -1.01 -2.05 -8.67
C ALA A 224 -1.51 -3.14 -7.73
N PRO A 225 -1.13 -4.41 -8.00
CA PRO A 225 -0.36 -4.86 -9.16
C PRO A 225 -1.22 -5.14 -10.39
N ILE A 226 -0.62 -5.05 -11.57
CA ILE A 226 -1.18 -5.66 -12.79
C ILE A 226 -0.68 -7.11 -12.85
N ILE A 227 -1.63 -8.05 -12.94
CA ILE A 227 -1.38 -9.49 -12.94
C ILE A 227 -1.86 -10.06 -14.27
N PRO A 228 -0.95 -10.53 -15.14
CA PRO A 228 -1.33 -11.09 -16.44
C PRO A 228 -2.24 -12.31 -16.27
N GLY A 229 -3.31 -12.36 -17.05
CA GLY A 229 -4.30 -13.43 -16.97
C GLY A 229 -5.34 -13.31 -15.85
N LEU A 230 -5.26 -12.25 -15.00
CA LEU A 230 -6.27 -11.95 -13.98
C LEU A 230 -6.94 -10.58 -14.16
N ASN A 231 -6.16 -9.50 -14.25
CA ASN A 231 -6.67 -8.12 -14.32
C ASN A 231 -5.99 -7.25 -15.40
N SER A 232 -5.04 -7.80 -16.15
CA SER A 232 -4.30 -7.04 -17.17
C SER A 232 -5.18 -6.52 -18.31
N ASP A 233 -6.26 -7.21 -18.63
CA ASP A 233 -7.24 -6.85 -19.64
C ASP A 233 -8.12 -5.66 -19.23
N GLU A 234 -8.26 -5.39 -17.93
CA GLU A 234 -9.01 -4.25 -17.42
C GLU A 234 -8.24 -2.92 -17.46
N THR A 235 -6.93 -2.95 -17.70
CA THR A 235 -6.01 -1.82 -17.47
C THR A 235 -6.51 -0.53 -18.14
N LEU A 236 -6.86 -0.56 -19.43
CA LEU A 236 -7.32 0.64 -20.15
C LEU A 236 -8.66 1.17 -19.61
N LYS A 237 -9.57 0.27 -19.22
CA LYS A 237 -10.86 0.61 -18.61
C LYS A 237 -10.64 1.29 -17.24
N ILE A 238 -9.69 0.79 -16.43
CA ILE A 238 -9.35 1.37 -15.13
C ILE A 238 -8.77 2.77 -15.31
N ILE A 239 -7.82 2.97 -16.25
CA ILE A 239 -7.24 4.28 -16.55
C ILE A 239 -8.33 5.29 -16.94
N LYS A 240 -9.26 4.89 -17.82
CA LYS A 240 -10.40 5.73 -18.18
C LYS A 240 -11.23 6.11 -16.96
N LYS A 241 -11.58 5.14 -16.10
CA LYS A 241 -12.40 5.38 -14.89
C LYS A 241 -11.69 6.31 -13.90
N ILE A 242 -10.38 6.15 -13.71
CA ILE A 242 -9.58 7.07 -12.89
C ILE A 242 -9.61 8.48 -13.49
N SER A 243 -9.47 8.62 -14.82
CA SER A 243 -9.51 9.93 -15.45
C SER A 243 -10.84 10.67 -15.27
N GLU A 244 -11.96 9.92 -15.26
CA GLU A 244 -13.31 10.46 -15.05
C GLU A 244 -13.52 11.05 -13.65
N THR A 245 -12.69 10.70 -12.65
CA THR A 245 -12.72 11.29 -11.30
C THR A 245 -12.04 12.65 -11.20
N GLY A 246 -11.31 13.06 -12.25
CA GLY A 246 -10.49 14.27 -12.23
C GLY A 246 -9.09 14.08 -11.62
N ALA A 247 -8.69 12.86 -11.26
CA ALA A 247 -7.37 12.57 -10.68
C ALA A 247 -6.22 13.17 -11.51
N ASP A 248 -5.18 13.67 -10.84
CA ASP A 248 -4.07 14.39 -11.47
C ASP A 248 -3.09 13.45 -12.17
N TRP A 249 -2.92 12.22 -11.65
CA TRP A 249 -2.00 11.25 -12.19
C TRP A 249 -2.46 9.81 -11.93
N PHE A 250 -1.85 8.87 -12.66
CA PHE A 250 -1.88 7.46 -12.29
C PHE A 250 -0.49 6.83 -12.45
N GLY A 251 -0.24 5.82 -11.61
CA GLY A 251 0.93 4.95 -11.70
C GLY A 251 0.51 3.48 -11.80
N TYR A 252 1.48 2.61 -12.06
CA TYR A 252 1.24 1.17 -12.10
C TYR A 252 2.48 0.39 -11.68
N THR A 253 2.28 -0.88 -11.30
CA THR A 253 3.37 -1.84 -11.13
C THR A 253 2.94 -3.21 -11.63
N LEU A 254 3.85 -3.93 -12.28
CA LEU A 254 3.63 -5.34 -12.60
C LEU A 254 3.89 -6.20 -11.37
N ILE A 255 3.12 -7.28 -11.22
CA ILE A 255 3.26 -8.19 -10.09
C ILE A 255 4.68 -8.73 -9.95
N ARG A 256 5.15 -8.84 -8.70
CA ARG A 256 6.38 -9.51 -8.30
C ARG A 256 6.15 -10.25 -6.98
N LEU A 257 6.62 -11.46 -6.89
CA LEU A 257 6.39 -12.35 -5.75
C LEU A 257 7.74 -12.77 -5.17
N ASN A 258 8.30 -11.90 -4.34
CA ASN A 258 9.61 -12.15 -3.73
C ASN A 258 9.48 -12.98 -2.44
N ASP A 259 10.43 -13.87 -2.22
CA ASP A 259 10.59 -14.61 -0.97
C ASP A 259 9.28 -15.32 -0.53
N THR A 260 8.87 -15.10 0.70
CA THR A 260 7.68 -15.73 1.31
C THR A 260 6.34 -15.25 0.74
N VAL A 261 6.33 -14.23 -0.13
CA VAL A 261 5.11 -13.81 -0.86
C VAL A 261 4.74 -14.85 -1.93
N GLU A 262 5.73 -15.45 -2.57
CA GLU A 262 5.52 -16.46 -3.63
C GLU A 262 4.65 -17.63 -3.15
N PRO A 263 5.00 -18.38 -2.09
CA PRO A 263 4.18 -19.50 -1.64
C PRO A 263 2.79 -19.09 -1.14
N VAL A 264 2.64 -17.89 -0.59
CA VAL A 264 1.32 -17.34 -0.18
C VAL A 264 0.44 -17.11 -1.41
N PHE A 265 0.98 -16.43 -2.43
CA PHE A 265 0.23 -16.14 -3.65
C PHE A 265 -0.09 -17.39 -4.47
N VAL A 266 0.85 -18.31 -4.61
CA VAL A 266 0.63 -19.59 -5.33
C VAL A 266 -0.48 -20.39 -4.67
N LYS A 267 -0.47 -20.50 -3.33
CA LYS A 267 -1.53 -21.19 -2.59
C LYS A 267 -2.89 -20.49 -2.73
N TRP A 268 -2.90 -19.17 -2.64
CA TRP A 268 -4.11 -18.37 -2.90
C TRP A 268 -4.66 -18.60 -4.31
N LEU A 269 -3.80 -18.60 -5.33
CA LEU A 269 -4.19 -18.79 -6.72
C LEU A 269 -4.75 -20.19 -6.95
N GLU A 270 -4.12 -21.21 -6.36
CA GLU A 270 -4.59 -22.60 -6.40
C GLU A 270 -5.98 -22.77 -5.80
N THR A 271 -6.25 -22.08 -4.68
CA THR A 271 -7.53 -22.17 -3.97
C THR A 271 -8.62 -21.32 -4.64
N SER A 272 -8.27 -20.12 -5.14
CA SER A 272 -9.24 -19.14 -5.64
C SER A 272 -9.52 -19.26 -7.15
N PHE A 273 -8.54 -19.75 -7.93
CA PHE A 273 -8.60 -19.83 -9.41
C PHE A 273 -7.83 -21.06 -9.93
N PRO A 274 -8.23 -22.29 -9.52
CA PRO A 274 -7.49 -23.51 -9.88
C PRO A 274 -7.31 -23.66 -11.40
N ASP A 275 -8.35 -23.36 -12.18
CA ASP A 275 -8.34 -23.49 -13.65
C ASP A 275 -7.43 -22.45 -14.34
N ARG A 276 -7.03 -21.38 -13.67
CA ARG A 276 -6.17 -20.32 -14.21
C ARG A 276 -4.75 -20.35 -13.65
N LYS A 277 -4.50 -21.15 -12.61
CA LYS A 277 -3.23 -21.17 -11.86
C LYS A 277 -2.03 -21.28 -12.78
N ASP A 278 -1.97 -22.33 -13.57
CA ASP A 278 -0.78 -22.63 -14.38
C ASP A 278 -0.54 -21.57 -15.45
N LYS A 279 -1.61 -21.07 -16.07
CA LYS A 279 -1.55 -19.97 -17.05
C LYS A 279 -1.00 -18.70 -16.41
N VAL A 280 -1.52 -18.27 -15.25
CA VAL A 280 -1.09 -17.05 -14.57
C VAL A 280 0.37 -17.16 -14.14
N ILE A 281 0.77 -18.29 -13.55
CA ILE A 281 2.16 -18.56 -13.14
C ILE A 281 3.10 -18.51 -14.36
N SER A 282 2.72 -19.14 -15.48
CA SER A 282 3.50 -19.13 -16.73
C SER A 282 3.69 -17.69 -17.24
N LEU A 283 2.62 -16.89 -17.29
CA LEU A 283 2.65 -15.51 -17.74
C LEU A 283 3.54 -14.62 -16.84
N ILE A 284 3.49 -14.81 -15.51
CA ILE A 284 4.36 -14.07 -14.59
C ILE A 284 5.82 -14.46 -14.81
N LYS A 285 6.14 -15.74 -14.96
CA LYS A 285 7.49 -16.21 -15.25
C LYS A 285 8.05 -15.64 -16.56
N GLN A 286 7.23 -15.53 -17.60
CA GLN A 286 7.62 -14.90 -18.87
C GLN A 286 7.99 -13.42 -18.70
N MET A 287 7.35 -12.69 -17.79
CA MET A 287 7.69 -11.29 -17.47
C MET A 287 8.86 -11.13 -16.50
N ARG A 288 9.35 -12.22 -15.90
CA ARG A 288 10.33 -12.20 -14.79
C ARG A 288 11.54 -13.12 -15.05
N GLY A 289 11.89 -13.36 -16.32
CA GLY A 289 13.05 -14.17 -16.66
C GLY A 289 12.99 -15.59 -16.10
N GLY A 290 11.81 -16.23 -16.15
CA GLY A 290 11.59 -17.60 -15.66
C GLY A 290 11.30 -17.71 -14.15
N LYS A 291 11.30 -16.60 -13.40
CA LYS A 291 11.05 -16.53 -11.94
C LYS A 291 9.68 -15.91 -11.66
N LEU A 292 9.23 -15.93 -10.39
CA LEU A 292 8.00 -15.22 -9.97
C LEU A 292 8.32 -13.87 -9.31
N GLY A 293 9.54 -13.70 -8.80
CA GLY A 293 10.01 -12.49 -8.14
C GLY A 293 11.05 -11.71 -8.94
N GLU A 294 11.30 -10.47 -8.56
CA GLU A 294 12.37 -9.62 -9.08
C GLU A 294 12.82 -8.64 -8.00
N LYS A 295 14.15 -8.57 -7.74
CA LYS A 295 14.75 -7.71 -6.71
C LYS A 295 15.60 -6.58 -7.28
N ARG A 296 15.98 -6.65 -8.55
CA ARG A 296 16.83 -5.64 -9.20
C ARG A 296 16.12 -4.30 -9.23
N TYR A 297 16.80 -3.24 -8.80
CA TYR A 297 16.28 -1.88 -8.87
C TYR A 297 15.94 -1.52 -10.32
N PHE A 298 14.92 -0.67 -10.50
CA PHE A 298 14.34 -0.22 -11.75
C PHE A 298 13.61 -1.31 -12.56
N GLU A 299 14.06 -2.59 -12.54
CA GLU A 299 13.44 -3.71 -13.24
C GLU A 299 12.25 -4.32 -12.48
N ARG A 300 12.32 -4.28 -11.16
CA ARG A 300 11.31 -4.92 -10.28
C ARG A 300 9.88 -4.40 -10.47
N TYR A 301 9.69 -3.21 -11.04
CA TYR A 301 8.38 -2.63 -11.30
C TYR A 301 7.89 -2.82 -12.73
N LYS A 302 8.82 -2.96 -13.69
CA LYS A 302 8.52 -2.96 -15.13
C LYS A 302 8.27 -4.36 -15.69
N GLY A 303 9.08 -5.34 -15.31
CA GLY A 303 9.13 -6.63 -16.01
C GLY A 303 9.79 -6.54 -17.38
N GLU A 304 9.91 -7.66 -18.06
CA GLU A 304 10.58 -7.82 -19.35
C GLU A 304 9.79 -8.75 -20.29
N GLY A 305 10.11 -8.71 -21.59
CA GLY A 305 9.50 -9.57 -22.61
C GLY A 305 8.14 -9.09 -23.12
N SER A 306 7.60 -9.81 -24.09
CA SER A 306 6.45 -9.40 -24.91
C SER A 306 5.18 -9.10 -24.10
N ILE A 307 4.94 -9.82 -22.99
CA ILE A 307 3.77 -9.61 -22.14
C ILE A 307 3.89 -8.27 -21.38
N ALA A 308 5.07 -7.97 -20.84
CA ALA A 308 5.32 -6.70 -20.17
C ALA A 308 5.21 -5.54 -21.17
N GLU A 309 5.79 -5.68 -22.37
CA GLU A 309 5.71 -4.68 -23.45
C GLU A 309 4.26 -4.40 -23.87
N MET A 310 3.44 -5.43 -24.00
CA MET A 310 2.01 -5.27 -24.32
C MET A 310 1.28 -4.47 -23.25
N ILE A 311 1.56 -4.76 -21.97
CA ILE A 311 0.97 -4.00 -20.86
C ILE A 311 1.47 -2.56 -20.88
N HIS A 312 2.77 -2.32 -21.11
CA HIS A 312 3.34 -0.98 -21.22
C HIS A 312 2.72 -0.17 -22.35
N LYS A 313 2.54 -0.76 -23.54
CA LYS A 313 1.84 -0.13 -24.67
C LYS A 313 0.40 0.25 -24.30
N THR A 314 -0.31 -0.63 -23.60
CA THR A 314 -1.67 -0.33 -23.12
C THR A 314 -1.69 0.85 -22.15
N ILE A 315 -0.74 0.91 -21.22
CA ILE A 315 -0.55 2.03 -20.29
C ILE A 315 -0.24 3.33 -21.05
N GLU A 316 0.65 3.28 -22.03
CA GLU A 316 1.01 4.44 -22.84
C GLU A 316 -0.17 4.99 -23.64
N ILE A 317 -0.94 4.11 -24.28
CA ILE A 317 -2.21 4.49 -24.95
C ILE A 317 -3.15 5.17 -23.97
N GLY A 318 -3.35 4.59 -22.78
CA GLY A 318 -4.19 5.18 -21.75
C GLY A 318 -3.69 6.53 -21.24
N ARG A 319 -2.38 6.67 -21.06
CA ARG A 319 -1.73 7.93 -20.64
C ARG A 319 -1.92 9.02 -21.70
N ASN A 320 -1.62 8.73 -22.95
CA ASN A 320 -1.76 9.67 -24.05
C ASN A 320 -3.21 10.10 -24.29
N LYS A 321 -4.17 9.17 -24.11
CA LYS A 321 -5.59 9.43 -24.36
C LYS A 321 -6.28 10.20 -23.21
N TYR A 322 -5.93 9.91 -21.96
CA TYR A 322 -6.71 10.35 -20.80
C TYR A 322 -5.95 11.25 -19.81
N PHE A 323 -4.60 11.31 -19.89
CA PHE A 323 -3.75 12.01 -18.92
C PHE A 323 -2.66 12.88 -19.56
N ARG A 324 -2.73 13.15 -20.87
CA ARG A 324 -1.68 13.89 -21.62
C ARG A 324 -1.28 15.19 -20.95
N ASP A 325 -2.28 15.99 -20.50
CA ASP A 325 -2.08 17.34 -19.99
C ASP A 325 -2.13 17.41 -18.45
N ARG A 326 -2.13 16.24 -17.77
CA ARG A 326 -2.19 16.17 -16.31
C ARG A 326 -0.81 15.94 -15.74
N LYS A 327 -0.53 16.58 -14.59
CA LYS A 327 0.74 16.46 -13.89
C LYS A 327 0.49 16.23 -12.39
N MET A 328 1.35 15.43 -11.79
CA MET A 328 1.39 15.29 -10.34
C MET A 328 1.76 16.64 -9.71
N VAL A 329 1.01 17.06 -8.71
CA VAL A 329 1.29 18.28 -7.94
C VAL A 329 2.47 18.03 -7.00
N GLU A 330 3.46 18.90 -7.03
CA GLU A 330 4.57 18.87 -6.09
C GLU A 330 4.15 19.46 -4.74
N LEU A 331 4.48 18.75 -3.66
CA LEU A 331 4.20 19.22 -2.31
C LEU A 331 5.30 20.18 -1.84
N SER A 332 4.92 21.17 -1.04
CA SER A 332 5.83 22.21 -0.58
C SER A 332 6.34 21.96 0.85
N ALA A 333 7.65 21.95 1.03
CA ALA A 333 8.28 21.96 2.34
C ALA A 333 8.65 23.40 2.83
N ALA A 334 8.34 24.44 2.04
CA ALA A 334 8.73 25.82 2.33
C ALA A 334 8.08 26.38 3.62
N HIS A 335 6.91 25.85 3.98
CA HIS A 335 6.16 26.28 5.16
C HIS A 335 6.53 25.56 6.46
N PHE A 336 7.47 24.61 6.41
CA PHE A 336 7.84 23.81 7.59
C PHE A 336 8.35 24.66 8.75
N SER A 337 7.81 24.40 9.95
CA SER A 337 8.04 25.23 11.16
C SER A 337 8.75 24.48 12.32
N GLY A 338 9.29 23.26 12.09
CA GLY A 338 9.83 22.42 13.18
C GLY A 338 11.09 22.91 13.87
N SER A 339 12.11 23.29 13.11
CA SER A 339 13.43 23.64 13.70
C SER A 339 13.59 25.11 14.09
N LYS A 340 12.74 26.02 13.59
CA LYS A 340 12.86 27.48 13.82
C LYS A 340 12.13 27.96 15.08
N THR A 341 11.21 27.19 15.64
CA THR A 341 10.35 27.62 16.76
C THR A 341 11.04 27.60 18.12
N GLN A 342 12.17 26.89 18.27
CA GLN A 342 12.92 26.89 19.54
C GLN A 342 13.71 28.21 19.79
N GLN A 343 14.00 28.98 18.75
CA GLN A 343 14.72 30.24 18.89
C GLN A 343 13.84 31.41 19.34
N LEU A 344 12.51 31.30 19.18
CA LEU A 344 11.56 32.35 19.60
C LEU A 344 11.04 32.22 21.04
N LYS A 345 11.43 31.17 21.78
CA LYS A 345 11.04 30.95 23.18
C LYS A 345 12.11 31.37 24.20
N LEU A 346 13.16 32.04 23.79
CA LEU A 346 14.27 32.49 24.64
C LEU A 346 14.30 34.03 24.83
N PHE A 347 13.19 34.73 24.51
CA PHE A 347 13.00 36.15 24.85
C PHE A 347 11.60 36.37 25.40
#